data_6f2d8b720c6504c2deacd022cd6e703c
#
_entry.id   6f2d8b720c6504c2deacd022cd6e703c
#
_cell.length_a   1.000
_cell.length_b   1.000
_cell.length_c   1.000
_cell.angle_alpha   90.00
_cell.angle_beta   90.00
_cell.angle_gamma   90.00
#
_symmetry.space_group_name_H-M   'P 1'
#
loop_
_entity.id
_entity.type
_entity.pdbx_description
1 polymer ?
#
loop_
_entity_poly.entity_id
_entity_poly.type
_entity_poly.pdbx_seq_one_letter_code
_entity_poly.pdbx_strand_id
1 'polypeptide(L)'
;MEEDYFKRFLQPRKVKDYSPVYIDVRMKEKLIALIASLQHLAPDITPTMLLSNMLADHILANRDLIQQVAREGLKRSLENTFNEKD
;
A
#
# COMPACT_ATOMS: atom_id res chain seq x y z
N MET A 1 11.44 18.26 -3.27
CA MET A 1 11.68 16.84 -3.53
C MET A 1 11.73 16.02 -2.27
N GLU A 2 12.66 16.30 -1.36
CA GLU A 2 12.68 15.59 -0.07
C GLU A 2 11.42 15.84 0.74
N GLU A 3 10.93 17.09 0.74
CA GLU A 3 9.71 17.44 1.45
C GLU A 3 8.50 16.70 0.93
N ASP A 4 8.38 16.54 -0.40
CA ASP A 4 7.28 15.82 -1.00
C ASP A 4 7.32 14.34 -0.60
N TYR A 5 8.49 13.72 -0.69
CA TYR A 5 8.67 12.33 -0.27
C TYR A 5 8.33 12.16 1.21
N PHE A 6 8.81 13.06 2.05
CA PHE A 6 8.55 13.04 3.49
C PHE A 6 7.04 13.09 3.76
N LYS A 7 6.34 14.04 3.13
CA LYS A 7 4.90 14.19 3.33
C LYS A 7 4.10 12.97 2.87
N ARG A 8 4.52 12.37 1.77
CA ARG A 8 3.79 11.25 1.19
C ARG A 8 4.03 9.95 1.94
N PHE A 9 5.25 9.69 2.36
CA PHE A 9 5.65 8.36 2.82
C PHE A 9 6.17 8.29 4.24
N LEU A 10 6.71 9.37 4.78
CA LEU A 10 7.43 9.32 6.05
C LEU A 10 6.68 9.91 7.23
N GLN A 11 5.41 10.26 7.05
CA GLN A 11 4.60 10.76 8.16
C GLN A 11 4.30 9.62 9.14
N PRO A 12 4.44 9.88 10.44
CA PRO A 12 4.04 8.89 11.45
C PRO A 12 2.56 8.55 11.28
N ARG A 13 2.25 7.26 11.39
CA ARG A 13 0.89 6.76 11.24
C ARG A 13 0.51 5.98 12.49
N LYS A 14 -0.64 6.32 13.06
CA LYS A 14 -1.14 5.61 14.21
C LYS A 14 -1.82 4.33 13.75
N VAL A 15 -1.20 3.20 14.06
CA VAL A 15 -1.74 1.89 13.71
C VAL A 15 -2.24 1.23 14.98
N LYS A 16 -3.54 0.98 15.07
CA LYS A 16 -4.16 0.35 16.24
C LYS A 16 -4.20 -1.16 16.12
N ASP A 17 -4.56 -1.64 14.94
CA ASP A 17 -4.74 -3.06 14.69
C ASP A 17 -3.76 -3.51 13.64
N TYR A 18 -3.10 -4.63 13.89
CA TYR A 18 -2.10 -5.20 13.00
C TYR A 18 -2.60 -6.51 12.44
N SER A 19 -2.38 -6.71 11.15
CA SER A 19 -2.61 -7.98 10.49
C SER A 19 -1.36 -8.36 9.74
N PRO A 20 -0.90 -9.62 9.83
CA PRO A 20 0.31 -10.02 9.12
C PRO A 20 0.09 -10.07 7.62
N VAL A 21 1.09 -9.62 6.88
CA VAL A 21 1.12 -9.71 5.42
C VAL A 21 2.46 -10.30 5.03
N TYR A 22 2.42 -11.32 4.18
CA TYR A 22 3.64 -11.94 3.71
C TYR A 22 4.16 -11.21 2.48
N ILE A 23 5.42 -10.82 2.52
CA ILE A 23 6.09 -10.21 1.38
C ILE A 23 7.35 -11.00 1.06
N ASP A 24 7.86 -10.81 -0.15
CA ASP A 24 9.11 -11.42 -0.57
C ASP A 24 10.23 -11.05 0.40
N VAL A 25 11.04 -12.04 0.78
CA VAL A 25 12.15 -11.86 1.70
C VAL A 25 13.11 -10.77 1.22
N ARG A 26 13.41 -10.71 -0.05
CA ARG A 26 14.31 -9.70 -0.61
C ARG A 26 13.71 -8.30 -0.51
N MET A 27 12.39 -8.18 -0.68
CA MET A 27 11.70 -6.90 -0.49
C MET A 27 11.70 -6.50 0.97
N LYS A 28 11.56 -7.44 1.87
CA LYS A 28 11.65 -7.17 3.31
C LYS A 28 13.02 -6.61 3.67
N GLU A 29 14.08 -7.20 3.14
CA GLU A 29 15.44 -6.73 3.38
C GLU A 29 15.62 -5.29 2.86
N LYS A 30 15.09 -4.99 1.68
CA LYS A 30 15.14 -3.65 1.11
C LYS A 30 14.34 -2.67 1.95
N LEU A 31 13.19 -3.08 2.45
CA LEU A 31 12.37 -2.25 3.33
C LEU A 31 13.12 -1.88 4.61
N ILE A 32 13.77 -2.85 5.23
CA ILE A 32 14.54 -2.62 6.45
C ILE A 32 15.72 -1.69 6.17
N ALA A 33 16.42 -1.90 5.06
CA ALA A 33 17.52 -1.04 4.66
C ALA A 33 17.05 0.39 4.38
N LEU A 34 15.89 0.52 3.75
CA LEU A 34 15.28 1.82 3.47
C LEU A 34 14.94 2.55 4.78
N ILE A 35 14.33 1.86 5.72
CA ILE A 35 14.01 2.43 7.04
C ILE A 35 15.29 2.94 7.72
N ALA A 36 16.34 2.13 7.74
CA ALA A 36 17.61 2.52 8.33
C ALA A 36 18.21 3.76 7.65
N SER A 37 18.08 3.84 6.33
CA SER A 37 18.59 4.97 5.56
C SER A 37 17.84 6.26 5.81
N LEU A 38 16.56 6.16 6.21
CA LEU A 38 15.68 7.33 6.37
C LEU A 38 15.52 7.75 7.82
N GLN A 39 16.15 7.08 8.76
CA GLN A 39 15.98 7.39 10.19
C GLN A 39 16.37 8.81 10.57
N HIS A 40 17.34 9.41 9.88
CA HIS A 40 17.73 10.78 10.15
C HIS A 40 16.63 11.80 9.77
N LEU A 41 15.75 11.42 8.86
CA LEU A 41 14.61 12.27 8.46
C LEU A 41 13.33 11.93 9.20
N ALA A 42 13.16 10.66 9.56
CA ALA A 42 11.94 10.17 10.18
C ALA A 42 12.30 9.11 11.23
N PRO A 43 12.78 9.54 12.41
CA PRO A 43 13.28 8.62 13.43
C PRO A 43 12.22 7.67 13.99
N ASP A 44 10.95 8.03 13.91
CA ASP A 44 9.86 7.23 14.45
C ASP A 44 9.16 6.34 13.42
N ILE A 45 9.62 6.36 12.17
CA ILE A 45 8.99 5.56 11.13
C ILE A 45 9.31 4.08 11.31
N THR A 46 8.30 3.24 11.21
CA THR A 46 8.44 1.79 11.29
C THR A 46 8.16 1.17 9.93
N PRO A 47 8.60 -0.08 9.69
CA PRO A 47 8.26 -0.77 8.45
C PRO A 47 6.75 -0.81 8.18
N THR A 48 5.94 -1.06 9.21
CA THR A 48 4.48 -1.08 9.07
C THR A 48 3.94 0.28 8.64
N MET A 49 4.41 1.36 9.26
CA MET A 49 3.99 2.71 8.88
C MET A 49 4.37 3.05 7.45
N LEU A 50 5.60 2.76 7.06
CA LEU A 50 6.07 3.06 5.71
C LEU A 50 5.27 2.28 4.67
N LEU A 51 5.08 0.99 4.85
CA LEU A 51 4.27 0.18 3.94
C LEU A 51 2.84 0.69 3.86
N SER A 52 2.23 1.02 4.99
CA SER A 52 0.87 1.56 5.02
C SER A 52 0.78 2.90 4.30
N ASN A 53 1.78 3.77 4.48
CA ASN A 53 1.83 5.05 3.79
C ASN A 53 1.99 4.87 2.27
N MET A 54 2.85 3.96 1.86
CA MET A 54 3.06 3.66 0.44
C MET A 54 1.80 3.13 -0.21
N LEU A 55 1.11 2.21 0.45
CA LEU A 55 -0.14 1.65 -0.07
C LEU A 55 -1.23 2.73 -0.14
N ALA A 56 -1.35 3.53 0.91
CA ALA A 56 -2.33 4.61 0.94
C ALA A 56 -2.08 5.63 -0.18
N ASP A 57 -0.82 5.99 -0.40
CA ASP A 57 -0.45 6.91 -1.48
C ASP A 57 -0.75 6.31 -2.85
N HIS A 58 -0.44 5.05 -3.05
CA HIS A 58 -0.72 4.34 -4.29
C HIS A 58 -2.22 4.33 -4.60
N ILE A 59 -3.03 4.00 -3.59
CA ILE A 59 -4.49 3.95 -3.75
C ILE A 59 -5.03 5.33 -4.08
N LEU A 60 -4.56 6.35 -3.38
CA LEU A 60 -5.02 7.73 -3.62
C LEU A 60 -4.63 8.22 -5.02
N ALA A 61 -3.39 7.99 -5.41
CA ALA A 61 -2.89 8.43 -6.71
C ALA A 61 -3.58 7.75 -7.89
N ASN A 62 -4.06 6.52 -7.68
CA ASN A 62 -4.67 5.71 -8.73
C ASN A 62 -6.15 5.41 -8.47
N ARG A 63 -6.78 6.22 -7.63
CA ARG A 63 -8.14 5.97 -7.15
C ARG A 63 -9.15 5.73 -8.27
N ASP A 64 -9.16 6.61 -9.25
CA ASP A 64 -10.15 6.52 -10.34
C ASP A 64 -9.95 5.26 -11.19
N LEU A 65 -8.69 4.96 -11.51
CA LEU A 65 -8.38 3.74 -12.26
C LEU A 65 -8.72 2.49 -11.45
N ILE A 66 -8.38 2.45 -10.18
CA ILE A 66 -8.68 1.33 -9.30
C ILE A 66 -10.18 1.09 -9.22
N GLN A 67 -10.96 2.17 -9.05
CA GLN A 67 -12.42 2.06 -9.00
C GLN A 67 -12.99 1.54 -10.31
N GLN A 68 -12.48 2.01 -11.43
CA GLN A 68 -12.91 1.54 -12.74
C GLN A 68 -12.63 0.05 -12.93
N VAL A 69 -11.41 -0.38 -12.63
CA VAL A 69 -11.02 -1.78 -12.76
C VAL A 69 -11.82 -2.67 -11.80
N ALA A 70 -12.06 -2.20 -10.58
CA ALA A 70 -12.85 -2.93 -9.60
C ALA A 70 -14.30 -3.11 -10.06
N ARG A 71 -14.90 -2.06 -10.65
CA ARG A 71 -16.26 -2.16 -11.20
C ARG A 71 -16.33 -3.16 -12.33
N GLU A 72 -15.37 -3.13 -13.25
CA GLU A 72 -15.31 -4.06 -14.35
C GLU A 72 -15.12 -5.50 -13.88
N GLY A 73 -14.25 -5.69 -12.90
CA GLY A 73 -14.02 -6.99 -12.30
C GLY A 73 -15.28 -7.55 -11.65
N LEU A 74 -15.98 -6.72 -10.89
CA LEU A 74 -17.25 -7.11 -10.27
C LEU A 74 -18.30 -7.42 -11.33
N LYS A 75 -18.40 -6.59 -12.36
CA LYS A 75 -19.34 -6.81 -13.46
C LYS A 75 -19.09 -8.14 -14.15
N ARG A 76 -17.84 -8.44 -14.47
CA ARG A 76 -17.47 -9.71 -15.10
C ARG A 76 -17.78 -10.90 -14.21
N SER A 77 -17.52 -10.77 -12.93
CA SER A 77 -17.81 -11.81 -11.97
C SER A 77 -19.31 -12.09 -11.89
N LEU A 78 -20.12 -11.05 -11.86
CA LEU A 78 -21.58 -11.18 -11.87
C LEU A 78 -22.09 -11.77 -13.16
N GLU A 79 -21.58 -11.33 -14.31
CA GLU A 79 -21.95 -11.87 -15.62
C GLU A 79 -21.64 -13.37 -15.69
N ASN A 80 -20.46 -13.78 -15.26
CA ASN A 80 -20.08 -15.18 -15.24
C ASN A 80 -21.00 -16.01 -14.34
N THR A 81 -21.34 -15.46 -13.17
CA THR A 81 -22.22 -16.13 -12.22
C THR A 81 -23.61 -16.35 -12.81
N PHE A 82 -24.18 -15.34 -13.46
CA PHE A 82 -25.53 -15.42 -14.02
C PHE A 82 -25.60 -16.11 -15.37
N ASN A 83 -24.49 -16.19 -16.08
CA ASN A 83 -24.45 -16.82 -17.39
C ASN A 83 -24.00 -18.28 -17.36
N GLU A 84 -23.63 -18.80 -16.20
CA GLU A 84 -23.30 -20.21 -16.06
C GLU A 84 -24.52 -21.06 -16.29
N LYS A 85 -24.35 -22.07 -17.16
CA LYS A 85 -25.39 -23.07 -17.36
C LYS A 85 -25.17 -24.19 -16.35
N ASP A 86 -26.12 -24.41 -15.54
CA ASP A 86 -26.09 -25.50 -14.59
C ASP A 86 -26.53 -26.82 -15.23
#